data_c6f923d86fc073b75150a244bbf2896f
#
_entry.id   c6f923d86fc073b75150a244bbf2896f
#
_cell.length_a   1.000
_cell.length_b   1.000
_cell.length_c   1.000
_cell.angle_alpha   90.00
_cell.angle_beta   90.00
_cell.angle_gamma   90.00
#
_symmetry.space_group_name_H-M   'P 1'
#
loop_
_entity.id
_entity.type
_entity.pdbx_description
1 polymer ?
#
loop_
_entity_poly.entity_id
_entity_poly.type
_entity_poly.pdbx_seq_one_letter_code
_entity_poly.pdbx_strand_id
1 'polypeptide(L)'
;MDGSSIPTAADAGDQDNTRPYVKANGLLFDPNRVLLRRVFFLDPDKTKYISVGFYPSRNYEPLVELGSPKVTPLLLTDSHARTLAEHLPSQMDSLWRDEFFYVHDGDFSMHSASVYKTALLSTGAKRNRRTIFLRLPEFRYLNYIFPLVQNQLTNFTEAMPDVMSYVLKALTSTAFIEPSKVQTRTFCTISSLRN
;
A
#
# COMPACT_ATOMS: atom_id res chain seq x y z
N MET A 1 -0.83 62.94 -0.32
CA MET A 1 -0.80 61.88 0.76
C MET A 1 -1.67 60.77 0.27
N ASP A 2 -1.13 59.91 -0.54
CA ASP A 2 -1.89 58.83 -1.19
C ASP A 2 -1.51 57.54 -0.54
N GLY A 3 -2.48 57.00 0.22
CA GLY A 3 -2.38 55.70 0.86
C GLY A 3 -2.54 54.58 -0.16
N SER A 4 -1.44 53.99 -0.56
CA SER A 4 -1.39 52.77 -1.37
C SER A 4 -1.76 51.56 -0.48
N SER A 5 -2.98 51.14 -0.59
CA SER A 5 -3.44 49.83 -0.02
C SER A 5 -2.94 48.68 -0.86
N ILE A 6 -2.05 47.89 -0.29
CA ILE A 6 -1.59 46.61 -0.85
C ILE A 6 -2.79 45.63 -0.85
N PRO A 7 -3.15 44.99 -1.98
CA PRO A 7 -4.17 43.95 -1.96
C PRO A 7 -3.61 42.71 -1.26
N THR A 8 -4.26 42.35 -0.16
CA THR A 8 -4.09 41.07 0.54
C THR A 8 -4.41 39.95 -0.43
N ALA A 9 -3.47 39.05 -0.62
CA ALA A 9 -3.67 37.84 -1.40
C ALA A 9 -4.86 37.06 -0.80
N ALA A 10 -5.93 36.99 -1.60
CA ALA A 10 -7.11 36.23 -1.28
C ALA A 10 -6.71 34.75 -1.14
N ASP A 11 -7.20 34.17 -0.06
CA ASP A 11 -7.31 32.76 0.21
C ASP A 11 -7.54 31.96 -1.08
N ALA A 12 -6.48 31.30 -1.55
CA ALA A 12 -6.61 30.16 -2.41
C ALA A 12 -7.18 29.05 -1.53
N GLY A 13 -8.50 28.94 -1.53
CA GLY A 13 -9.21 27.88 -0.86
C GLY A 13 -8.60 26.55 -1.23
N ASP A 14 -7.91 25.98 -0.26
CA ASP A 14 -7.46 24.59 -0.26
C ASP A 14 -8.74 23.77 -0.45
N GLN A 15 -9.01 23.36 -1.69
CA GLN A 15 -10.04 22.38 -1.97
C GLN A 15 -9.56 21.10 -1.30
N ASP A 16 -9.92 21.00 -0.05
CA ASP A 16 -9.80 19.81 0.75
C ASP A 16 -10.46 18.64 0.02
N ASN A 17 -9.66 17.99 -0.79
CA ASN A 17 -10.01 16.80 -1.54
C ASN A 17 -10.06 15.64 -0.52
N THR A 18 -10.89 15.84 0.53
CA THR A 18 -11.14 14.87 1.59
C THR A 18 -11.87 13.68 1.01
N ARG A 19 -11.08 12.81 0.36
CA ARG A 19 -11.52 11.44 0.17
C ARG A 19 -11.79 10.88 1.58
N PRO A 20 -12.89 10.16 1.77
CA PRO A 20 -13.23 9.63 3.09
C PRO A 20 -12.19 8.59 3.51
N TYR A 21 -11.16 9.05 4.21
CA TYR A 21 -10.19 8.17 4.83
C TYR A 21 -10.79 7.65 6.14
N VAL A 22 -10.84 6.33 6.27
CA VAL A 22 -11.23 5.71 7.53
C VAL A 22 -9.99 5.54 8.39
N LYS A 23 -10.03 6.07 9.61
CA LYS A 23 -9.02 5.79 10.62
C LYS A 23 -9.25 4.42 11.21
N ALA A 24 -8.40 3.45 10.88
CA ALA A 24 -8.39 2.18 11.58
C ALA A 24 -6.98 1.94 12.14
N ASN A 25 -6.88 1.70 13.43
CA ASN A 25 -5.62 1.47 14.14
C ASN A 25 -4.57 2.60 13.93
N GLY A 26 -5.02 3.85 13.80
CA GLY A 26 -4.15 5.00 13.60
C GLY A 26 -3.65 5.21 12.15
N LEU A 27 -3.96 4.31 11.23
CA LEU A 27 -3.66 4.46 9.82
C LEU A 27 -4.79 5.15 9.08
N LEU A 28 -4.42 6.08 8.20
CA LEU A 28 -5.33 6.66 7.24
C LEU A 28 -5.26 5.82 5.96
N PHE A 29 -6.33 5.17 5.60
CA PHE A 29 -6.42 4.47 4.33
C PHE A 29 -7.79 4.67 3.69
N ASP A 30 -7.79 4.67 2.37
CA ASP A 30 -8.99 4.73 1.55
C ASP A 30 -9.63 3.33 1.50
N PRO A 31 -10.80 3.11 2.11
CA PRO A 31 -11.46 1.80 2.09
C PRO A 31 -11.85 1.36 0.68
N ASN A 32 -11.96 2.30 -0.26
CA ASN A 32 -12.30 2.01 -1.65
C ASN A 32 -11.09 1.51 -2.47
N ARG A 33 -9.91 1.62 -1.94
CA ARG A 33 -8.66 1.29 -2.61
C ARG A 33 -8.26 -0.17 -2.51
N VAL A 34 -8.66 -0.84 -1.42
CA VAL A 34 -8.21 -2.20 -1.15
C VAL A 34 -9.33 -3.00 -0.51
N LEU A 35 -9.71 -4.09 -1.15
CA LEU A 35 -10.70 -5.04 -0.61
C LEU A 35 -10.00 -6.14 0.18
N LEU A 36 -10.64 -6.65 1.22
CA LEU A 36 -10.17 -7.74 2.07
C LEU A 36 -8.76 -7.51 2.63
N ARG A 37 -8.43 -6.25 2.90
CA ARG A 37 -7.11 -5.84 3.34
C ARG A 37 -6.73 -6.41 4.70
N ARG A 38 -5.56 -7.06 4.77
CA ARG A 38 -4.90 -7.46 6.02
C ARG A 38 -3.67 -6.62 6.23
N VAL A 39 -3.52 -6.04 7.42
CA VAL A 39 -2.44 -5.11 7.76
C VAL A 39 -1.61 -5.68 8.90
N PHE A 40 -0.29 -5.63 8.76
CA PHE A 40 0.69 -5.98 9.77
C PHE A 40 1.60 -4.77 10.01
N PHE A 41 1.74 -4.35 11.25
CA PHE A 41 2.61 -3.24 11.61
C PHE A 41 4.04 -3.72 11.81
N LEU A 42 5.01 -2.99 11.28
CA LEU A 42 6.43 -3.32 11.33
C LEU A 42 7.13 -2.74 12.57
N ASP A 43 6.46 -1.84 13.27
CA ASP A 43 6.96 -1.16 14.45
C ASP A 43 5.87 -0.99 15.51
N PRO A 44 6.22 -0.86 16.80
CA PRO A 44 5.28 -0.65 17.89
C PRO A 44 4.44 0.62 17.75
N ASP A 45 5.04 1.67 17.18
CA ASP A 45 4.39 2.98 16.99
C ASP A 45 3.43 3.00 15.81
N LYS A 46 3.31 1.88 15.08
CA LYS A 46 2.45 1.71 13.91
C LYS A 46 2.72 2.75 12.80
N THR A 47 3.95 3.19 12.69
CA THR A 47 4.39 4.18 11.70
C THR A 47 4.71 3.55 10.36
N LYS A 48 4.95 2.22 10.34
CA LYS A 48 5.19 1.44 9.13
C LYS A 48 4.38 0.17 9.15
N TYR A 49 3.96 -0.24 7.98
CA TYR A 49 3.12 -1.42 7.82
C TYR A 49 3.41 -2.14 6.51
N ILE A 50 3.08 -3.41 6.49
CA ILE A 50 2.88 -4.20 5.29
C ILE A 50 1.42 -4.67 5.27
N SER A 51 0.80 -4.65 4.11
CA SER A 51 -0.56 -5.16 3.97
C SER A 51 -0.72 -5.90 2.64
N VAL A 52 -1.69 -6.77 2.58
CA VAL A 52 -2.07 -7.52 1.39
C VAL A 52 -3.58 -7.41 1.19
N GLY A 53 -4.03 -7.30 -0.06
CA GLY A 53 -5.44 -7.16 -0.40
C GLY A 53 -5.66 -7.02 -1.90
N PHE A 54 -6.92 -6.91 -2.31
CA PHE A 54 -7.30 -6.69 -3.70
C PHE A 54 -7.40 -5.19 -4.01
N TYR A 55 -6.78 -4.78 -5.11
CA TYR A 55 -6.71 -3.37 -5.52
C TYR A 55 -7.67 -3.10 -6.69
N PRO A 56 -8.81 -2.43 -6.48
CA PRO A 56 -9.78 -2.12 -7.54
C PRO A 56 -9.15 -1.31 -8.69
N SER A 57 -8.22 -0.40 -8.38
CA SER A 57 -7.48 0.39 -9.37
C SER A 57 -6.53 -0.43 -10.25
N ARG A 58 -6.33 -1.71 -9.94
CA ARG A 58 -5.52 -2.68 -10.67
C ARG A 58 -6.34 -3.91 -11.05
N ASN A 59 -7.60 -3.70 -11.45
CA ASN A 59 -8.50 -4.78 -11.83
C ASN A 59 -8.63 -5.88 -10.76
N TYR A 60 -8.66 -5.47 -9.49
CA TYR A 60 -8.72 -6.37 -8.33
C TYR A 60 -7.52 -7.33 -8.22
N GLU A 61 -6.40 -6.99 -8.85
CA GLU A 61 -5.15 -7.74 -8.64
C GLU A 61 -4.78 -7.77 -7.16
N PRO A 62 -4.46 -8.95 -6.59
CA PRO A 62 -3.94 -9.04 -5.25
C PRO A 62 -2.52 -8.49 -5.21
N LEU A 63 -2.26 -7.51 -4.35
CA LEU A 63 -0.97 -6.85 -4.21
C LEU A 63 -0.56 -6.77 -2.75
N VAL A 64 0.74 -6.69 -2.55
CA VAL A 64 1.32 -6.32 -1.26
C VAL A 64 1.60 -4.83 -1.25
N GLU A 65 1.18 -4.16 -0.21
CA GLU A 65 1.45 -2.75 0.04
C GLU A 65 2.40 -2.62 1.23
N LEU A 66 3.51 -1.94 1.02
CA LEU A 66 4.48 -1.61 2.07
C LEU A 66 4.52 -0.09 2.22
N GLY A 67 4.19 0.43 3.39
CA GLY A 67 4.00 1.85 3.54
C GLY A 67 4.13 2.42 4.93
N SER A 68 3.91 3.71 4.96
CA SER A 68 3.82 4.56 6.15
C SER A 68 2.65 5.51 5.96
N PRO A 69 1.96 5.96 7.03
CA PRO A 69 0.81 6.86 6.92
C PRO A 69 1.09 8.19 6.19
N LYS A 70 2.35 8.61 6.17
CA LYS A 70 2.78 9.91 5.63
C LYS A 70 3.37 9.85 4.22
N VAL A 71 3.54 8.66 3.67
CA VAL A 71 4.24 8.46 2.39
C VAL A 71 3.39 7.59 1.47
N THR A 72 3.40 7.90 0.19
CA THR A 72 2.75 7.03 -0.81
C THR A 72 3.38 5.64 -0.75
N PRO A 73 2.58 4.59 -0.52
CA PRO A 73 3.11 3.26 -0.31
C PRO A 73 3.73 2.66 -1.57
N LEU A 74 4.64 1.71 -1.37
CA LEU A 74 5.08 0.80 -2.42
C LEU A 74 4.00 -0.25 -2.65
N LEU A 75 3.69 -0.50 -3.92
CA LEU A 75 2.87 -1.63 -4.34
C LEU A 75 3.79 -2.68 -4.95
N LEU A 76 3.77 -3.87 -4.39
CA LEU A 76 4.55 -5.02 -4.84
C LEU A 76 3.61 -6.01 -5.51
N THR A 77 3.92 -6.35 -6.75
CA THR A 77 3.28 -7.46 -7.49
C THR A 77 3.72 -8.79 -6.91
N ASP A 78 3.12 -9.89 -7.37
CA ASP A 78 3.53 -11.24 -6.97
C ASP A 78 5.02 -11.49 -7.31
N SER A 79 5.50 -11.05 -8.49
CA SER A 79 6.92 -11.17 -8.84
C SER A 79 7.83 -10.40 -7.88
N HIS A 80 7.49 -9.14 -7.55
CA HIS A 80 8.26 -8.34 -6.59
C HIS A 80 8.26 -8.98 -5.19
N ALA A 81 7.13 -9.55 -4.78
CA ALA A 81 7.01 -10.24 -3.49
C ALA A 81 7.91 -11.50 -3.46
N ARG A 82 8.01 -12.25 -4.56
CA ARG A 82 8.94 -13.40 -4.67
C ARG A 82 10.38 -12.96 -4.60
N THR A 83 10.78 -11.94 -5.39
CA THR A 83 12.12 -11.38 -5.34
C THR A 83 12.48 -10.88 -3.94
N LEU A 84 11.53 -10.19 -3.27
CA LEU A 84 11.70 -9.74 -1.90
C LEU A 84 11.95 -10.93 -0.96
N ALA A 85 11.13 -11.98 -1.03
CA ALA A 85 11.27 -13.17 -0.19
C ALA A 85 12.61 -13.86 -0.34
N GLU A 86 13.03 -14.04 -1.59
CA GLU A 86 14.31 -14.70 -1.92
C GLU A 86 15.50 -13.96 -1.31
N HIS A 87 15.45 -12.64 -1.31
CA HIS A 87 16.60 -11.82 -0.93
C HIS A 87 16.53 -11.21 0.49
N LEU A 88 15.39 -11.32 1.19
CA LEU A 88 15.25 -10.83 2.57
C LEU A 88 16.33 -11.37 3.53
N PRO A 89 16.64 -12.69 3.56
CA PRO A 89 17.68 -13.22 4.45
C PRO A 89 19.06 -12.66 4.13
N SER A 90 19.45 -12.62 2.86
CA SER A 90 20.77 -12.11 2.44
C SER A 90 20.93 -10.62 2.72
N GLN A 91 19.89 -9.83 2.53
CA GLN A 91 19.89 -8.41 2.88
C GLN A 91 19.96 -8.21 4.40
N MET A 92 19.31 -9.07 5.18
CA MET A 92 19.41 -9.04 6.64
C MET A 92 20.82 -9.28 7.10
N ASP A 93 21.50 -10.31 6.54
CA ASP A 93 22.89 -10.65 6.86
C ASP A 93 23.82 -9.49 6.49
N SER A 94 23.63 -8.86 5.35
CA SER A 94 24.44 -7.71 4.93
C SER A 94 24.28 -6.51 5.88
N LEU A 95 23.05 -6.23 6.35
CA LEU A 95 22.80 -5.17 7.33
C LEU A 95 23.46 -5.45 8.69
N TRP A 96 23.54 -6.73 9.10
CA TRP A 96 24.25 -7.12 10.32
C TRP A 96 25.76 -6.94 10.22
N ARG A 97 26.33 -7.26 9.03
CA ARG A 97 27.77 -7.18 8.78
C ARG A 97 28.25 -5.82 8.31
N ASP A 98 27.34 -4.85 8.16
CA ASP A 98 27.61 -3.55 7.55
C ASP A 98 28.16 -3.67 6.09
N GLU A 99 27.71 -4.70 5.38
CA GLU A 99 28.10 -4.97 3.98
C GLU A 99 27.13 -4.31 3.01
N PHE A 100 27.62 -4.01 1.81
CA PHE A 100 26.80 -3.52 0.73
C PHE A 100 25.94 -4.64 0.16
N PHE A 101 24.66 -4.36 -0.02
CA PHE A 101 23.73 -5.26 -0.67
C PHE A 101 22.93 -4.49 -1.73
N TYR A 102 22.79 -5.07 -2.90
CA TYR A 102 21.98 -4.51 -3.98
C TYR A 102 21.39 -5.61 -4.85
N VAL A 103 20.08 -5.55 -5.04
CA VAL A 103 19.32 -6.37 -5.97
C VAL A 103 18.43 -5.46 -6.79
N HIS A 104 18.32 -5.74 -8.08
CA HIS A 104 17.46 -5.04 -9.02
C HIS A 104 16.74 -6.04 -9.91
N ASP A 105 15.43 -5.98 -9.93
CA ASP A 105 14.57 -6.85 -10.73
C ASP A 105 13.45 -6.00 -11.36
N GLY A 106 13.56 -5.75 -12.66
CA GLY A 106 12.62 -4.89 -13.38
C GLY A 106 12.56 -3.46 -12.84
N ASP A 107 11.43 -3.08 -12.28
CA ASP A 107 11.23 -1.78 -11.62
C ASP A 107 11.34 -1.85 -10.08
N PHE A 108 11.61 -3.05 -9.53
CA PHE A 108 11.84 -3.26 -8.11
C PHE A 108 13.34 -3.27 -7.78
N SER A 109 13.70 -2.72 -6.66
CA SER A 109 15.07 -2.82 -6.15
C SER A 109 15.14 -2.83 -4.63
N MET A 110 16.14 -3.53 -4.11
CA MET A 110 16.49 -3.63 -2.71
C MET A 110 17.95 -3.23 -2.54
N HIS A 111 18.26 -2.41 -1.55
CA HIS A 111 19.65 -2.14 -1.19
C HIS A 111 19.81 -1.77 0.28
N SER A 112 21.01 -1.96 0.81
CA SER A 112 21.40 -1.62 2.16
C SER A 112 22.11 -0.28 2.20
N ALA A 113 21.74 0.60 3.15
CA ALA A 113 22.53 1.75 3.55
C ALA A 113 23.24 1.39 4.86
N SER A 114 24.49 0.94 4.75
CA SER A 114 25.30 0.42 5.88
C SER A 114 25.46 1.44 7.00
N VAL A 115 25.70 2.72 6.66
CA VAL A 115 25.92 3.81 7.63
C VAL A 115 24.78 3.96 8.65
N TYR A 116 23.55 3.60 8.26
CA TYR A 116 22.36 3.74 9.12
C TYR A 116 21.70 2.42 9.46
N LYS A 117 22.29 1.29 9.08
CA LYS A 117 21.66 -0.05 9.19
C LYS A 117 20.21 -0.03 8.70
N THR A 118 20.04 0.49 7.50
CA THR A 118 18.73 0.73 6.89
C THR A 118 18.62 -0.01 5.58
N ALA A 119 17.53 -0.76 5.41
CA ALA A 119 17.14 -1.33 4.13
C ALA A 119 16.29 -0.31 3.36
N LEU A 120 16.58 -0.20 2.07
CA LEU A 120 15.80 0.60 1.14
C LEU A 120 15.15 -0.34 0.12
N LEU A 121 13.83 -0.24 0.03
CA LEU A 121 13.03 -0.95 -0.95
C LEU A 121 12.40 0.09 -1.87
N SER A 122 12.48 -0.13 -3.17
CA SER A 122 11.96 0.84 -4.15
C SER A 122 11.23 0.15 -5.28
N THR A 123 10.18 0.80 -5.79
CA THR A 123 9.45 0.37 -7.00
C THR A 123 9.24 1.56 -7.93
N GLY A 124 9.09 1.25 -9.24
CA GLY A 124 8.76 2.22 -10.28
C GLY A 124 9.95 2.78 -11.03
N ALA A 125 9.67 3.36 -12.20
CA ALA A 125 10.67 3.99 -13.07
C ALA A 125 11.31 5.22 -12.43
N LYS A 126 12.50 5.62 -12.91
CA LYS A 126 13.30 6.74 -12.34
C LYS A 126 12.53 8.01 -12.00
N ARG A 127 11.51 8.38 -12.80
CA ARG A 127 10.73 9.62 -12.58
C ARG A 127 9.64 9.47 -11.51
N ASN A 128 9.16 8.25 -11.28
CA ASN A 128 8.07 7.93 -10.35
C ASN A 128 8.49 6.89 -9.31
N ARG A 129 9.78 6.82 -9.03
CA ARG A 129 10.33 5.86 -8.08
C ARG A 129 9.82 6.15 -6.69
N ARG A 130 9.23 5.15 -6.06
CA ARG A 130 8.82 5.20 -4.66
C ARG A 130 9.82 4.40 -3.86
N THR A 131 10.17 4.91 -2.69
CA THR A 131 11.15 4.28 -1.82
C THR A 131 10.64 4.28 -0.39
N ILE A 132 10.77 3.16 0.29
CA ILE A 132 10.57 3.05 1.72
C ILE A 132 11.90 2.70 2.40
N PHE A 133 12.11 3.29 3.56
CA PHE A 133 13.28 3.08 4.41
C PHE A 133 12.85 2.24 5.61
N LEU A 134 13.48 1.11 5.83
CA LEU A 134 13.23 0.23 6.96
C LEU A 134 14.50 0.15 7.81
N ARG A 135 14.42 0.57 9.05
CA ARG A 135 15.50 0.37 10.03
C ARG A 135 15.65 -1.11 10.34
N LEU A 136 16.79 -1.49 10.86
CA LEU A 136 17.08 -2.89 11.15
C LEU A 136 15.99 -3.61 11.98
N PRO A 137 15.39 -3.03 13.05
CA PRO A 137 14.31 -3.69 13.78
C PRO A 137 13.05 -3.93 12.92
N GLU A 138 12.65 -2.93 12.12
CA GLU A 138 11.49 -3.01 11.23
C GLU A 138 11.73 -4.04 10.13
N PHE A 139 12.94 -4.04 9.56
CA PHE A 139 13.33 -5.00 8.52
C PHE A 139 13.42 -6.44 9.05
N ARG A 140 13.94 -6.60 10.28
CA ARG A 140 13.95 -7.89 10.97
C ARG A 140 12.54 -8.43 11.18
N TYR A 141 11.61 -7.57 11.59
CA TYR A 141 10.23 -7.97 11.78
C TYR A 141 9.56 -8.28 10.43
N LEU A 142 9.82 -7.49 9.39
CA LEU A 142 9.38 -7.79 8.03
C LEU A 142 9.84 -9.17 7.59
N ASN A 143 11.13 -9.50 7.75
CA ASN A 143 11.68 -10.82 7.42
C ASN A 143 10.95 -11.95 8.16
N TYR A 144 10.59 -11.72 9.41
CA TYR A 144 9.87 -12.72 10.23
C TYR A 144 8.44 -12.94 9.75
N ILE A 145 7.69 -11.87 9.40
CA ILE A 145 6.27 -12.00 9.04
C ILE A 145 6.04 -12.23 7.55
N PHE A 146 7.06 -12.01 6.71
CA PHE A 146 6.89 -12.04 5.25
C PHE A 146 6.38 -13.37 4.70
N PRO A 147 6.78 -14.55 5.21
CA PRO A 147 6.19 -15.81 4.81
C PRO A 147 4.66 -15.87 5.00
N LEU A 148 4.14 -15.25 6.06
CA LEU A 148 2.69 -15.14 6.30
C LEU A 148 2.02 -14.24 5.25
N VAL A 149 2.67 -13.11 4.90
CA VAL A 149 2.19 -12.19 3.86
C VAL A 149 2.16 -12.88 2.51
N GLN A 150 3.21 -13.65 2.16
CA GLN A 150 3.25 -14.43 0.92
C GLN A 150 2.14 -15.49 0.86
N ASN A 151 1.92 -16.23 1.92
CA ASN A 151 0.84 -17.21 1.98
C ASN A 151 -0.53 -16.54 1.77
N GLN A 152 -0.75 -15.36 2.36
CA GLN A 152 -1.97 -14.60 2.12
C GLN A 152 -2.08 -14.10 0.68
N LEU A 153 -0.98 -13.65 0.07
CA LEU A 153 -0.96 -13.24 -1.33
C LEU A 153 -1.33 -14.40 -2.26
N THR A 154 -0.77 -15.58 -2.02
CA THR A 154 -1.09 -16.81 -2.77
C THR A 154 -2.58 -17.14 -2.63
N ASN A 155 -3.11 -17.18 -1.40
CA ASN A 155 -4.53 -17.44 -1.17
C ASN A 155 -5.44 -16.44 -1.88
N PHE A 156 -5.06 -15.16 -1.91
CA PHE A 156 -5.82 -14.14 -2.63
C PHE A 156 -5.70 -14.30 -4.16
N THR A 157 -4.54 -14.71 -4.66
CA THR A 157 -4.37 -14.99 -6.09
C THR A 157 -5.23 -16.16 -6.54
N GLU A 158 -5.33 -17.21 -5.74
CA GLU A 158 -6.19 -18.35 -6.01
C GLU A 158 -7.68 -17.99 -5.90
N ALA A 159 -8.07 -17.14 -4.96
CA ALA A 159 -9.44 -16.68 -4.78
C ALA A 159 -9.88 -15.58 -5.79
N MET A 160 -8.95 -15.01 -6.55
CA MET A 160 -9.23 -13.89 -7.46
C MET A 160 -10.37 -14.16 -8.45
N PRO A 161 -10.48 -15.34 -9.11
CA PRO A 161 -11.58 -15.61 -10.04
C PRO A 161 -12.96 -15.53 -9.37
N ASP A 162 -13.08 -16.04 -8.16
CA ASP A 162 -14.34 -16.02 -7.39
C ASP A 162 -14.71 -14.59 -6.97
N VAL A 163 -13.71 -13.83 -6.49
CA VAL A 163 -13.88 -12.41 -6.13
C VAL A 163 -14.33 -11.61 -7.35
N MET A 164 -13.69 -11.80 -8.51
CA MET A 164 -14.07 -11.13 -9.75
C MET A 164 -15.49 -11.49 -10.21
N SER A 165 -15.84 -12.78 -10.15
CA SER A 165 -17.19 -13.24 -10.46
C SER A 165 -18.23 -12.57 -9.55
N TYR A 166 -17.95 -12.48 -8.26
CA TYR A 166 -18.82 -11.83 -7.29
C TYR A 166 -18.96 -10.31 -7.55
N VAL A 167 -17.86 -9.62 -7.79
CA VAL A 167 -17.86 -8.18 -8.11
C VAL A 167 -18.67 -7.91 -9.39
N LEU A 168 -18.46 -8.70 -10.43
CA LEU A 168 -19.21 -8.56 -11.69
C LEU A 168 -20.73 -8.78 -11.47
N LYS A 169 -21.12 -9.80 -10.71
CA LYS A 169 -22.53 -10.02 -10.35
C LYS A 169 -23.11 -8.83 -9.58
N ALA A 170 -22.37 -8.28 -8.62
CA ALA A 170 -22.81 -7.11 -7.87
C ALA A 170 -23.00 -5.90 -8.77
N LEU A 171 -22.05 -5.63 -9.67
CA LEU A 171 -22.13 -4.52 -10.62
C LEU A 171 -23.30 -4.67 -11.61
N THR A 172 -23.51 -5.86 -12.15
CA THR A 172 -24.64 -6.11 -13.08
C THR A 172 -25.99 -5.99 -12.37
N SER A 173 -26.08 -6.45 -11.11
CA SER A 173 -27.32 -6.32 -10.31
C SER A 173 -27.63 -4.86 -9.96
N THR A 174 -26.62 -3.99 -9.83
CA THR A 174 -26.79 -2.57 -9.55
C THR A 174 -26.99 -1.70 -10.79
N ALA A 175 -26.65 -2.20 -11.98
CA ALA A 175 -26.84 -1.47 -13.25
C ALA A 175 -28.30 -1.17 -13.59
N PHE A 176 -29.26 -1.86 -12.96
CA PHE A 176 -30.70 -1.61 -13.08
C PHE A 176 -31.22 -0.59 -12.07
N ILE A 177 -30.38 -0.05 -11.20
CA ILE A 177 -30.76 0.96 -10.20
C ILE A 177 -30.28 2.32 -10.70
N GLU A 178 -31.14 3.35 -10.61
CA GLU A 178 -30.84 4.72 -11.03
C GLU A 178 -29.42 5.17 -10.64
N PRO A 179 -28.67 5.82 -11.55
CA PRO A 179 -27.26 6.18 -11.34
C PRO A 179 -26.95 6.91 -10.02
N SER A 180 -27.92 7.71 -9.53
CA SER A 180 -27.82 8.44 -8.25
C SER A 180 -27.81 7.55 -7.00
N LYS A 181 -28.25 6.30 -7.10
CA LYS A 181 -28.31 5.35 -5.97
C LYS A 181 -27.21 4.29 -6.02
N VAL A 182 -26.51 4.15 -7.16
CA VAL A 182 -25.49 3.11 -7.36
C VAL A 182 -24.29 3.33 -6.46
N GLN A 183 -23.81 4.56 -6.32
CA GLN A 183 -22.62 4.86 -5.53
C GLN A 183 -22.77 4.48 -4.06
N THR A 184 -23.94 4.68 -3.47
CA THR A 184 -24.17 4.44 -2.03
C THR A 184 -24.40 2.96 -1.69
N ARG A 185 -25.04 2.18 -2.60
CA ARG A 185 -25.38 0.78 -2.32
C ARG A 185 -24.27 -0.22 -2.60
N THR A 186 -23.43 0.01 -3.60
CA THR A 186 -22.29 -0.88 -3.91
C THR A 186 -21.35 -0.98 -2.71
N PHE A 187 -21.17 0.11 -1.96
CA PHE A 187 -20.34 0.12 -0.76
C PHE A 187 -20.95 -0.61 0.44
N CYS A 188 -22.28 -0.53 0.60
CA CYS A 188 -22.95 -1.23 1.71
C CYS A 188 -22.94 -2.75 1.54
N THR A 189 -23.05 -3.25 0.30
CA THR A 189 -23.09 -4.70 0.04
C THR A 189 -21.73 -5.37 0.27
N ILE A 190 -20.63 -4.67 -0.04
CA ILE A 190 -19.26 -5.18 0.20
C ILE A 190 -18.90 -5.11 1.69
N SER A 191 -19.44 -4.14 2.43
CA SER A 191 -19.22 -4.00 3.88
C SER A 191 -19.97 -5.07 4.71
N SER A 192 -21.09 -5.60 4.22
CA SER A 192 -21.89 -6.63 4.92
C SER A 192 -21.30 -8.04 4.84
N LEU A 193 -20.27 -8.26 4.03
CA LEU A 193 -19.51 -9.52 3.98
C LEU A 193 -18.43 -9.63 5.09
N ARG A 194 -18.45 -8.72 6.07
CA ARG A 194 -17.49 -8.69 7.19
C ARG A 194 -17.97 -9.41 8.46
N ASN A 195 -19.11 -10.09 8.44
CA ASN A 195 -19.60 -10.89 9.58
C ASN A 195 -19.52 -12.37 9.29
#